data_1ec14eaf471eba9f86b8902d31ed0280
#
_entry.id   1ec14eaf471eba9f86b8902d31ed0280
#
_cell.length_a   1.000
_cell.length_b   1.000
_cell.length_c   1.000
_cell.angle_alpha   90.00
_cell.angle_beta   90.00
_cell.angle_gamma   90.00
#
_symmetry.space_group_name_H-M   'P 1'
#
loop_
_entity.id
_entity.type
_entity.pdbx_description
1 polymer ?
#
loop_
_entity_poly.entity_id
_entity_poly.type
_entity_poly.pdbx_seq_one_letter_code
_entity_poly.pdbx_strand_id
1 'polypeptide(L)'
;MGLTFLTPLLLGGAALVAVPIVLHMIMRRKPVPHEFPALRFLREKAVATRRRLRLNHILLLLLRMAALVLLALALARPVLRGAHWLADGEGPVAAVFVFDTAPRMMLREANRTRLDQAKAMAKVLFGKLPESSKVAVLDTAGGPAAFSPSEAAAAARIEKLAATTPAVTLSAAIADGLRLFGTTDLKRRELYVFTDCSRGGWDNAAPLDLAKAAEGTAALFVDVGATAPQNFALEAIDLSGDQLAAGTPLAITVSTARSGPEATRAVAVEL
;
A
#
# COMPACT_ATOMS: atom_id res chain seq x y z
N MET A 1 -9.62 -13.54 -11.19
CA MET A 1 -9.70 -12.04 -11.29
C MET A 1 -11.09 -11.60 -10.86
N GLY A 2 -11.21 -11.09 -9.63
CA GLY A 2 -12.48 -10.60 -9.10
C GLY A 2 -12.56 -9.09 -9.26
N LEU A 3 -13.28 -8.60 -10.27
CA LEU A 3 -13.64 -7.20 -10.41
C LEU A 3 -14.83 -6.96 -9.46
N THR A 4 -14.57 -6.26 -8.35
CA THR A 4 -15.63 -5.87 -7.41
C THR A 4 -15.84 -4.37 -7.50
N PHE A 5 -17.09 -3.95 -7.40
CA PHE A 5 -17.46 -2.55 -7.40
C PHE A 5 -17.83 -2.11 -5.98
N LEU A 6 -17.29 -1.01 -5.50
CA LEU A 6 -17.64 -0.48 -4.17
C LEU A 6 -19.11 -0.08 -4.09
N THR A 7 -19.66 0.42 -5.19
CA THR A 7 -21.05 0.87 -5.29
C THR A 7 -21.72 0.28 -6.54
N PRO A 8 -22.09 -1.02 -6.52
CA PRO A 8 -22.62 -1.70 -7.70
C PRO A 8 -23.96 -1.09 -8.20
N LEU A 9 -24.73 -0.46 -7.33
CA LEU A 9 -25.97 0.23 -7.69
C LEU A 9 -25.75 1.37 -8.71
N LEU A 10 -24.57 2.02 -8.70
CA LEU A 10 -24.24 3.11 -9.63
C LEU A 10 -23.93 2.60 -11.05
N LEU A 11 -23.69 1.30 -11.24
CA LEU A 11 -23.67 0.70 -12.57
C LEU A 11 -25.04 0.78 -13.27
N GLY A 12 -26.13 0.88 -12.50
CA GLY A 12 -27.46 1.17 -13.05
C GLY A 12 -27.50 2.52 -13.79
N GLY A 13 -26.61 3.46 -13.47
CA GLY A 13 -26.41 4.69 -14.22
C GLY A 13 -25.97 4.48 -15.68
N ALA A 14 -25.43 3.32 -16.03
CA ALA A 14 -25.15 2.94 -17.40
C ALA A 14 -26.44 2.85 -18.26
N ALA A 15 -27.61 2.62 -17.65
CA ALA A 15 -28.90 2.66 -18.34
C ALA A 15 -29.21 4.05 -18.92
N LEU A 16 -28.62 5.13 -18.36
CA LEU A 16 -28.74 6.48 -18.91
C LEU A 16 -28.14 6.62 -20.32
N VAL A 17 -27.31 5.67 -20.76
CA VAL A 17 -26.80 5.61 -22.14
C VAL A 17 -27.94 5.41 -23.13
N ALA A 18 -29.08 4.85 -22.72
CA ALA A 18 -30.27 4.74 -23.57
C ALA A 18 -30.85 6.12 -23.93
N VAL A 19 -30.71 7.13 -23.08
CA VAL A 19 -31.28 8.47 -23.28
C VAL A 19 -30.76 9.15 -24.56
N PRO A 20 -29.44 9.27 -24.82
CA PRO A 20 -28.95 9.82 -26.08
C PRO A 20 -29.40 9.05 -27.32
N ILE A 21 -29.53 7.72 -27.20
CA ILE A 21 -30.01 6.87 -28.31
C ILE A 21 -31.47 7.18 -28.63
N VAL A 22 -32.35 7.20 -27.62
CA VAL A 22 -33.77 7.50 -27.77
C VAL A 22 -33.96 8.93 -28.31
N LEU A 23 -33.27 9.90 -27.73
CA LEU A 23 -33.28 11.29 -28.23
C LEU A 23 -32.83 11.39 -29.69
N HIS A 24 -31.76 10.67 -30.05
CA HIS A 24 -31.27 10.65 -31.44
C HIS A 24 -32.31 10.06 -32.40
N MET A 25 -33.03 9.02 -31.97
CA MET A 25 -34.12 8.41 -32.77
C MET A 25 -35.31 9.35 -32.92
N ILE A 26 -35.76 9.99 -31.83
CA ILE A 26 -36.95 10.89 -31.84
C ILE A 26 -36.62 12.17 -32.63
N MET A 27 -35.43 12.72 -32.50
CA MET A 27 -35.04 13.98 -33.15
C MET A 27 -34.63 13.79 -34.62
N ARG A 28 -34.66 12.60 -35.15
CA ARG A 28 -34.41 12.31 -36.56
C ARG A 28 -35.58 12.84 -37.43
N ARG A 29 -35.60 14.15 -37.63
CA ARG A 29 -36.57 14.79 -38.56
C ARG A 29 -36.26 14.31 -40.00
N LYS A 30 -37.26 13.77 -40.68
CA LYS A 30 -37.15 13.50 -42.11
C LYS A 30 -37.10 14.85 -42.83
N PRO A 31 -36.02 15.16 -43.61
CA PRO A 31 -36.03 16.39 -44.40
C PRO A 31 -37.17 16.32 -45.42
N VAL A 32 -38.00 17.34 -45.44
CA VAL A 32 -39.04 17.49 -46.47
C VAL A 32 -38.28 17.95 -47.72
N PRO A 33 -38.31 17.21 -48.85
CA PRO A 33 -37.68 17.60 -50.08
C PRO A 33 -38.46 18.78 -50.70
N HIS A 34 -37.86 19.96 -50.69
CA HIS A 34 -38.29 21.06 -51.55
C HIS A 34 -37.49 21.04 -52.84
N GLU A 35 -38.17 20.87 -53.96
CA GLU A 35 -37.53 20.91 -55.27
C GLU A 35 -37.31 22.36 -55.70
N PHE A 36 -36.06 22.78 -55.65
CA PHE A 36 -35.61 24.05 -56.19
C PHE A 36 -34.94 23.82 -57.54
N PRO A 37 -35.48 24.32 -58.67
CA PRO A 37 -34.97 24.06 -60.04
C PRO A 37 -33.52 24.54 -60.23
N ALA A 38 -33.09 25.58 -59.53
CA ALA A 38 -31.74 26.17 -59.67
C ALA A 38 -30.60 25.33 -59.04
N LEU A 39 -30.88 24.27 -58.26
CA LEU A 39 -29.87 23.46 -57.58
C LEU A 39 -29.32 22.27 -58.39
N ARG A 40 -29.68 22.18 -59.69
CA ARG A 40 -29.26 21.08 -60.58
C ARG A 40 -27.74 21.01 -60.76
N PHE A 41 -27.01 22.14 -60.65
CA PHE A 41 -25.58 22.22 -60.80
C PHE A 41 -24.78 22.00 -59.47
N LEU A 42 -25.44 21.88 -58.34
CA LEU A 42 -24.80 21.70 -57.02
C LEU A 42 -24.85 20.26 -56.47
N ARG A 43 -25.39 19.33 -57.30
CA ARG A 43 -25.65 17.95 -56.84
C ARG A 43 -24.43 17.16 -56.42
N GLU A 44 -23.28 17.33 -57.07
CA GLU A 44 -22.09 16.51 -56.82
C GLU A 44 -21.40 16.83 -55.49
N LYS A 45 -21.34 18.11 -55.09
CA LYS A 45 -20.70 18.50 -53.80
C LYS A 45 -21.57 18.19 -52.57
N ALA A 46 -22.88 18.07 -52.77
CA ALA A 46 -23.82 17.82 -51.65
C ALA A 46 -23.76 16.38 -51.09
N VAL A 47 -23.35 15.40 -51.91
CA VAL A 47 -23.28 13.98 -51.44
C VAL A 47 -22.09 13.75 -50.52
N ALA A 48 -20.91 14.31 -50.81
CA ALA A 48 -19.72 14.19 -49.98
C ALA A 48 -19.92 14.88 -48.60
N THR A 49 -20.55 16.07 -48.62
CA THR A 49 -20.83 16.83 -47.41
C THR A 49 -21.87 16.11 -46.49
N ARG A 50 -22.91 15.49 -47.09
CA ARG A 50 -23.90 14.70 -46.31
C ARG A 50 -23.30 13.47 -45.62
N ARG A 51 -22.34 12.82 -46.28
CA ARG A 51 -21.62 11.67 -45.70
C ARG A 51 -20.77 12.09 -44.51
N ARG A 52 -20.06 13.22 -44.62
CA ARG A 52 -19.24 13.80 -43.56
C ARG A 52 -20.08 14.25 -42.35
N LEU A 53 -21.20 14.92 -42.59
CA LEU A 53 -22.12 15.35 -41.54
C LEU A 53 -22.74 14.15 -40.82
N ARG A 54 -23.08 13.09 -41.53
CA ARG A 54 -23.65 11.86 -40.91
C ARG A 54 -22.62 11.15 -40.04
N LEU A 55 -21.37 11.08 -40.48
CA LEU A 55 -20.25 10.53 -39.69
C LEU A 55 -20.02 11.35 -38.42
N ASN A 56 -20.02 12.69 -38.53
CA ASN A 56 -19.85 13.55 -37.35
C ASN A 56 -20.98 13.39 -36.33
N HIS A 57 -22.22 13.24 -36.78
CA HIS A 57 -23.35 13.00 -35.87
C HIS A 57 -23.25 11.64 -35.14
N ILE A 58 -22.81 10.58 -35.84
CA ILE A 58 -22.58 9.27 -35.23
C ILE A 58 -21.43 9.31 -34.26
N LEU A 59 -20.33 9.98 -34.61
CA LEU A 59 -19.17 10.16 -33.74
C LEU A 59 -19.54 10.91 -32.47
N LEU A 60 -20.30 12.01 -32.59
CA LEU A 60 -20.77 12.77 -31.42
C LEU A 60 -21.70 11.94 -30.54
N LEU A 61 -22.57 11.09 -31.13
CA LEU A 61 -23.41 10.18 -30.35
C LEU A 61 -22.55 9.16 -29.59
N LEU A 62 -21.59 8.52 -30.25
CA LEU A 62 -20.65 7.58 -29.63
C LEU A 62 -19.86 8.23 -28.49
N LEU A 63 -19.36 9.45 -28.70
CA LEU A 63 -18.61 10.18 -27.69
C LEU A 63 -19.48 10.48 -26.45
N ARG A 64 -20.74 10.87 -26.63
CA ARG A 64 -21.69 11.08 -25.50
C ARG A 64 -21.98 9.79 -24.75
N MET A 65 -22.18 8.69 -25.46
CA MET A 65 -22.36 7.38 -24.85
C MET A 65 -21.12 6.94 -24.07
N ALA A 66 -19.94 7.10 -24.66
CA ALA A 66 -18.67 6.79 -24.01
C ALA A 66 -18.46 7.61 -22.74
N ALA A 67 -18.76 8.91 -22.78
CA ALA A 67 -18.66 9.79 -21.62
C ALA A 67 -19.58 9.33 -20.46
N LEU A 68 -20.82 8.94 -20.75
CA LEU A 68 -21.76 8.43 -19.75
C LEU A 68 -21.31 7.08 -19.16
N VAL A 69 -20.78 6.18 -19.99
CA VAL A 69 -20.23 4.90 -19.53
C VAL A 69 -19.01 5.13 -18.63
N LEU A 70 -18.09 5.99 -19.05
CA LEU A 70 -16.91 6.33 -18.26
C LEU A 70 -17.28 6.99 -16.94
N LEU A 71 -18.29 7.87 -16.95
CA LEU A 71 -18.79 8.49 -15.73
C LEU A 71 -19.41 7.44 -14.78
N ALA A 72 -20.23 6.55 -15.30
CA ALA A 72 -20.82 5.45 -14.52
C ALA A 72 -19.74 4.52 -13.93
N LEU A 73 -18.71 4.20 -14.72
CA LEU A 73 -17.56 3.42 -14.25
C LEU A 73 -16.76 4.17 -13.19
N ALA A 74 -16.51 5.47 -13.36
CA ALA A 74 -15.80 6.27 -12.37
C ALA A 74 -16.56 6.34 -11.03
N LEU A 75 -17.88 6.51 -11.07
CA LEU A 75 -18.73 6.53 -9.89
C LEU A 75 -18.87 5.14 -9.23
N ALA A 76 -18.88 4.07 -10.03
CA ALA A 76 -18.92 2.70 -9.54
C ALA A 76 -17.63 2.29 -8.79
N ARG A 77 -16.57 3.09 -8.87
CA ARG A 77 -15.26 2.85 -8.24
C ARG A 77 -14.83 1.38 -8.38
N PRO A 78 -14.46 0.94 -9.59
CA PRO A 78 -14.00 -0.43 -9.76
C PRO A 78 -12.76 -0.64 -8.90
N VAL A 79 -12.84 -1.60 -7.98
CA VAL A 79 -11.70 -2.07 -7.19
C VAL A 79 -11.30 -3.41 -7.77
N LEU A 80 -10.12 -3.45 -8.35
CA LEU A 80 -9.47 -4.71 -8.65
C LEU A 80 -9.10 -5.35 -7.31
N ARG A 81 -9.99 -6.18 -6.76
CA ARG A 81 -9.66 -7.01 -5.60
C ARG A 81 -8.69 -8.08 -6.06
N GLY A 82 -7.52 -7.93 -5.54
CA GLY A 82 -6.38 -8.74 -5.83
C GLY A 82 -5.56 -8.11 -6.94
N ALA A 83 -4.62 -7.29 -6.57
CA ALA A 83 -3.35 -7.26 -7.27
C ALA A 83 -2.71 -8.64 -7.14
N HIS A 84 -3.47 -9.69 -7.46
CA HIS A 84 -2.99 -11.06 -7.65
C HIS A 84 -2.27 -11.21 -8.99
N TRP A 85 -1.81 -10.08 -9.56
CA TRP A 85 -0.84 -10.16 -10.65
C TRP A 85 0.47 -10.79 -10.17
N LEU A 86 0.64 -10.90 -8.84
CA LEU A 86 1.76 -11.58 -8.18
C LEU A 86 1.45 -13.04 -7.82
N ALA A 87 0.21 -13.48 -8.00
CA ALA A 87 -0.21 -14.80 -7.57
C ALA A 87 -1.10 -15.47 -8.62
N ASP A 88 -0.48 -15.95 -9.67
CA ASP A 88 -1.11 -16.93 -10.55
C ASP A 88 -1.26 -18.25 -9.76
N GLY A 89 -2.43 -18.47 -9.16
CA GLY A 89 -2.78 -19.76 -8.59
C GLY A 89 -3.48 -19.70 -7.21
N GLU A 90 -4.51 -20.51 -7.06
CA GLU A 90 -5.18 -20.83 -5.79
C GLU A 90 -4.33 -21.73 -4.87
N GLY A 91 -3.05 -21.96 -5.20
CA GLY A 91 -2.16 -22.90 -4.50
C GLY A 91 -1.50 -22.33 -3.24
N PRO A 92 -0.91 -23.21 -2.40
CA PRO A 92 -0.25 -22.84 -1.16
C PRO A 92 0.94 -21.89 -1.39
N VAL A 93 1.20 -21.03 -0.42
CA VAL A 93 2.20 -19.97 -0.45
C VAL A 93 3.28 -20.22 0.59
N ALA A 94 4.53 -19.95 0.26
CA ALA A 94 5.56 -19.71 1.24
C ALA A 94 5.51 -18.23 1.63
N ALA A 95 5.00 -17.92 2.81
CA ALA A 95 4.87 -16.56 3.31
C ALA A 95 5.88 -16.30 4.43
N VAL A 96 6.66 -15.24 4.30
CA VAL A 96 7.60 -14.80 5.32
C VAL A 96 7.17 -13.43 5.83
N PHE A 97 6.89 -13.34 7.12
CA PHE A 97 6.54 -12.12 7.83
C PHE A 97 7.75 -11.62 8.61
N VAL A 98 8.24 -10.43 8.27
CA VAL A 98 9.39 -9.79 8.93
C VAL A 98 8.90 -8.58 9.69
N PHE A 99 9.16 -8.53 11.00
CA PHE A 99 8.76 -7.42 11.86
C PHE A 99 9.96 -6.61 12.34
N ASP A 100 9.86 -5.31 12.17
CA ASP A 100 10.69 -4.40 12.92
C ASP A 100 10.16 -4.37 14.38
N THR A 101 11.02 -4.72 15.32
CA THR A 101 10.69 -4.73 16.76
C THR A 101 11.52 -3.74 17.57
N ALA A 102 12.19 -2.79 16.89
CA ALA A 102 12.97 -1.77 17.56
C ALA A 102 12.13 -0.91 18.51
N PRO A 103 12.71 -0.26 19.53
CA PRO A 103 11.99 0.57 20.50
C PRO A 103 11.11 1.66 19.89
N ARG A 104 11.50 2.18 18.71
CA ARG A 104 10.69 3.16 17.96
C ARG A 104 9.31 2.64 17.55
N MET A 105 9.13 1.32 17.47
CA MET A 105 7.82 0.68 17.20
C MET A 105 6.87 0.76 18.39
N MET A 106 7.32 1.25 19.55
CA MET A 106 6.48 1.55 20.71
C MET A 106 5.81 2.91 20.64
N LEU A 107 6.11 3.73 19.64
CA LEU A 107 5.41 4.99 19.45
C LEU A 107 3.90 4.73 19.34
N ARG A 108 3.12 5.48 20.13
CA ARG A 108 1.66 5.34 20.20
C ARG A 108 0.97 6.39 19.33
N GLU A 109 0.04 5.93 18.54
CA GLU A 109 -0.92 6.75 17.82
C GLU A 109 -2.32 6.19 18.06
N ALA A 110 -3.30 7.05 18.40
CA ALA A 110 -4.67 6.63 18.70
C ALA A 110 -4.73 5.46 19.71
N ASN A 111 -3.93 5.51 20.78
CA ASN A 111 -3.85 4.53 21.87
C ASN A 111 -3.33 3.12 21.48
N ARG A 112 -2.75 2.95 20.28
CA ARG A 112 -2.10 1.72 19.84
C ARG A 112 -0.64 1.99 19.51
N THR A 113 0.23 1.02 19.82
CA THR A 113 1.62 1.10 19.36
C THR A 113 1.72 0.77 17.88
N ARG A 114 2.78 1.22 17.21
CA ARG A 114 3.07 0.82 15.82
C ARG A 114 3.20 -0.71 15.71
N LEU A 115 3.81 -1.35 16.71
CA LEU A 115 3.93 -2.81 16.76
C LEU A 115 2.55 -3.48 16.85
N ASP A 116 1.62 -2.93 17.65
CA ASP A 116 0.25 -3.46 17.73
C ASP A 116 -0.48 -3.32 16.39
N GLN A 117 -0.26 -2.21 15.68
CA GLN A 117 -0.82 -2.02 14.34
C GLN A 117 -0.22 -3.02 13.35
N ALA A 118 1.11 -3.23 13.39
CA ALA A 118 1.78 -4.24 12.58
C ALA A 118 1.22 -5.64 12.81
N LYS A 119 1.06 -6.04 14.07
CA LYS A 119 0.45 -7.34 14.45
C LYS A 119 -0.99 -7.46 13.94
N ALA A 120 -1.79 -6.42 14.09
CA ALA A 120 -3.18 -6.43 13.61
C ALA A 120 -3.27 -6.59 12.08
N MET A 121 -2.42 -5.87 11.34
CA MET A 121 -2.34 -6.00 9.88
C MET A 121 -1.83 -7.37 9.46
N ALA A 122 -0.81 -7.88 10.15
CA ALA A 122 -0.27 -9.21 9.90
C ALA A 122 -1.32 -10.30 10.08
N LYS A 123 -2.14 -10.24 11.14
CA LYS A 123 -3.25 -11.19 11.35
C LYS A 123 -4.27 -11.18 10.20
N VAL A 124 -4.60 -9.99 9.69
CA VAL A 124 -5.52 -9.87 8.54
C VAL A 124 -4.93 -10.51 7.30
N LEU A 125 -3.63 -10.31 7.04
CA LEU A 125 -2.93 -10.91 5.90
C LEU A 125 -2.79 -12.43 6.08
N PHE A 126 -2.43 -12.86 7.28
CA PHE A 126 -2.30 -14.27 7.66
C PHE A 126 -3.61 -15.04 7.43
N GLY A 127 -4.76 -14.47 7.85
CA GLY A 127 -6.08 -15.09 7.64
C GLY A 127 -6.54 -15.13 6.18
N LYS A 128 -5.78 -14.55 5.25
CA LYS A 128 -6.05 -14.60 3.81
C LYS A 128 -5.16 -15.58 3.05
N LEU A 129 -4.18 -16.18 3.75
CA LEU A 129 -3.31 -17.18 3.12
C LEU A 129 -4.13 -18.43 2.79
N PRO A 130 -3.87 -19.05 1.63
CA PRO A 130 -4.48 -20.34 1.28
C PRO A 130 -4.11 -21.43 2.28
N GLU A 131 -4.98 -22.42 2.41
CA GLU A 131 -4.70 -23.61 3.21
C GLU A 131 -3.40 -24.31 2.75
N SER A 132 -2.72 -24.95 3.69
CA SER A 132 -1.42 -25.61 3.47
C SER A 132 -0.26 -24.66 3.12
N SER A 133 -0.41 -23.36 3.33
CA SER A 133 0.69 -22.40 3.19
C SER A 133 1.74 -22.60 4.29
N LYS A 134 3.01 -22.38 3.96
CA LYS A 134 4.10 -22.40 4.94
C LYS A 134 4.36 -20.95 5.39
N VAL A 135 4.35 -20.73 6.68
CA VAL A 135 4.54 -19.38 7.25
C VAL A 135 5.77 -19.33 8.14
N ALA A 136 6.62 -18.33 7.93
CA ALA A 136 7.71 -17.98 8.82
C ALA A 136 7.48 -16.59 9.41
N VAL A 137 7.81 -16.41 10.69
CA VAL A 137 7.76 -15.11 11.37
C VAL A 137 9.15 -14.80 11.90
N LEU A 138 9.73 -13.72 11.39
CA LEU A 138 11.04 -13.21 11.80
C LEU A 138 10.87 -11.81 12.39
N ASP A 139 11.83 -11.42 13.20
CA ASP A 139 11.88 -10.09 13.81
C ASP A 139 13.32 -9.59 13.92
N THR A 140 13.48 -8.30 14.20
CA THR A 140 14.79 -7.68 14.39
C THR A 140 15.42 -8.00 15.75
N ALA A 141 14.74 -8.68 16.65
CA ALA A 141 15.32 -9.22 17.90
C ALA A 141 16.31 -10.36 17.61
N GLY A 142 16.21 -10.94 16.41
CA GLY A 142 17.03 -12.07 16.01
C GLY A 142 16.43 -13.40 16.45
N GLY A 143 17.00 -14.46 15.93
CA GLY A 143 16.55 -15.82 16.23
C GLY A 143 16.63 -16.71 14.99
N PRO A 144 16.35 -18.01 15.13
CA PRO A 144 16.44 -18.93 14.00
C PRO A 144 15.38 -18.59 12.95
N ALA A 145 15.85 -18.42 11.70
CA ALA A 145 14.99 -18.27 10.56
C ALA A 145 14.48 -19.66 10.14
N ALA A 146 13.21 -19.94 10.37
CA ALA A 146 12.57 -21.19 10.01
C ALA A 146 11.08 -21.01 9.77
N PHE A 147 10.50 -21.87 8.93
CA PHE A 147 9.07 -21.98 8.81
C PHE A 147 8.47 -22.55 10.08
N SER A 148 7.35 -21.98 10.52
CA SER A 148 6.62 -22.44 11.69
C SER A 148 6.07 -23.86 11.46
N PRO A 149 6.04 -24.71 12.47
CA PRO A 149 5.54 -26.08 12.33
C PRO A 149 4.02 -26.15 12.08
N SER A 150 3.29 -25.09 12.41
CA SER A 150 1.85 -24.98 12.16
C SER A 150 1.42 -23.52 12.08
N GLU A 151 0.24 -23.28 11.51
CA GLU A 151 -0.38 -21.95 11.48
C GLU A 151 -0.61 -21.37 12.88
N ALA A 152 -1.05 -22.22 13.82
CA ALA A 152 -1.24 -21.82 15.20
C ALA A 152 0.07 -21.35 15.87
N ALA A 153 1.20 -22.01 15.56
CA ALA A 153 2.51 -21.62 16.06
C ALA A 153 2.96 -20.27 15.46
N ALA A 154 2.71 -20.04 14.18
CA ALA A 154 2.99 -18.77 13.53
C ALA A 154 2.15 -17.63 14.12
N ALA A 155 0.85 -17.85 14.31
CA ALA A 155 -0.04 -16.88 14.91
C ALA A 155 0.37 -16.54 16.35
N ALA A 156 0.70 -17.56 17.16
CA ALA A 156 1.18 -17.38 18.53
C ALA A 156 2.51 -16.61 18.58
N ARG A 157 3.40 -16.79 17.61
CA ARG A 157 4.64 -16.02 17.49
C ARG A 157 4.37 -14.56 17.21
N ILE A 158 3.46 -14.22 16.29
CA ILE A 158 3.05 -12.84 16.01
C ILE A 158 2.52 -12.17 17.29
N GLU A 159 1.69 -12.86 18.07
CA GLU A 159 1.18 -12.32 19.33
C GLU A 159 2.27 -12.01 20.34
N LYS A 160 3.25 -12.90 20.47
CA LYS A 160 4.35 -12.78 21.44
C LYS A 160 5.42 -11.75 21.05
N LEU A 161 5.38 -11.19 19.84
CA LEU A 161 6.34 -10.14 19.46
C LEU A 161 6.29 -9.00 20.48
N ALA A 162 7.46 -8.55 20.91
CA ALA A 162 7.62 -7.42 21.81
C ALA A 162 8.71 -6.50 21.26
N ALA A 163 8.58 -5.21 21.55
CA ALA A 163 9.63 -4.27 21.18
C ALA A 163 10.85 -4.52 22.06
N THR A 164 12.02 -4.59 21.44
CA THR A 164 13.30 -4.84 22.09
C THR A 164 14.42 -4.16 21.32
N THR A 165 15.60 -4.10 21.92
CA THR A 165 16.81 -3.65 21.21
C THR A 165 17.10 -4.62 20.06
N PRO A 166 17.23 -4.14 18.82
CA PRO A 166 17.49 -5.01 17.70
C PRO A 166 18.84 -5.69 17.81
N ALA A 167 18.88 -7.00 17.61
CA ALA A 167 20.13 -7.76 17.48
C ALA A 167 20.61 -7.81 16.03
N VAL A 168 19.70 -7.64 15.08
CA VAL A 168 19.98 -7.61 13.63
C VAL A 168 19.28 -6.41 13.00
N THR A 169 19.85 -5.93 11.89
CA THR A 169 19.19 -4.88 11.10
C THR A 169 17.97 -5.44 10.38
N LEU A 170 17.04 -4.57 10.01
CA LEU A 170 15.87 -4.97 9.21
C LEU A 170 16.32 -5.57 7.87
N SER A 171 17.37 -5.01 7.25
CA SER A 171 17.96 -5.54 6.01
C SER A 171 18.45 -6.98 6.19
N ALA A 172 19.11 -7.29 7.30
CA ALA A 172 19.56 -8.64 7.60
C ALA A 172 18.38 -9.60 7.84
N ALA A 173 17.37 -9.19 8.61
CA ALA A 173 16.17 -10.00 8.82
C ALA A 173 15.41 -10.29 7.52
N ILE A 174 15.35 -9.33 6.60
CA ILE A 174 14.78 -9.52 5.25
C ILE A 174 15.62 -10.52 4.45
N ALA A 175 16.95 -10.38 4.46
CA ALA A 175 17.84 -11.31 3.75
C ALA A 175 17.72 -12.74 4.28
N ASP A 176 17.56 -12.91 5.59
CA ASP A 176 17.29 -14.22 6.20
C ASP A 176 15.94 -14.79 5.75
N GLY A 177 14.92 -13.95 5.69
CA GLY A 177 13.60 -14.32 5.17
C GLY A 177 13.65 -14.76 3.71
N LEU A 178 14.37 -14.04 2.87
CA LEU A 178 14.54 -14.40 1.45
C LEU A 178 15.29 -15.73 1.29
N ARG A 179 16.29 -15.99 2.14
CA ARG A 179 17.01 -17.27 2.14
C ARG A 179 16.12 -18.47 2.47
N LEU A 180 15.10 -18.29 3.31
CA LEU A 180 14.14 -19.32 3.66
C LEU A 180 13.37 -19.86 2.45
N PHE A 181 13.14 -19.05 1.44
CA PHE A 181 12.46 -19.52 0.22
C PHE A 181 13.23 -20.58 -0.53
N GLY A 182 14.56 -20.66 -0.32
CA GLY A 182 15.38 -21.77 -0.83
C GLY A 182 15.17 -23.11 -0.12
N THR A 183 14.51 -23.13 1.03
CA THR A 183 14.25 -24.33 1.83
C THR A 183 12.87 -24.95 1.59
N THR A 184 12.10 -24.42 0.63
CA THR A 184 10.76 -24.90 0.31
C THR A 184 10.57 -25.08 -1.17
N ASP A 185 9.79 -26.09 -1.55
CA ASP A 185 9.44 -26.39 -2.95
C ASP A 185 8.27 -25.54 -3.46
N LEU A 186 7.65 -24.72 -2.59
CA LEU A 186 6.55 -23.85 -2.98
C LEU A 186 7.04 -22.76 -3.93
N LYS A 187 6.43 -22.69 -5.10
CA LYS A 187 6.80 -21.75 -6.15
C LYS A 187 6.33 -20.32 -5.85
N ARG A 188 5.19 -20.21 -5.18
CA ARG A 188 4.61 -18.92 -4.79
C ARG A 188 5.25 -18.46 -3.50
N ARG A 189 5.96 -17.32 -3.57
CA ARG A 189 6.76 -16.77 -2.48
C ARG A 189 6.30 -15.35 -2.18
N GLU A 190 5.97 -15.09 -0.92
CA GLU A 190 5.48 -13.79 -0.48
C GLU A 190 6.25 -13.34 0.76
N LEU A 191 6.82 -12.14 0.69
CA LEU A 191 7.52 -11.48 1.78
C LEU A 191 6.70 -10.29 2.26
N TYR A 192 6.38 -10.26 3.54
CA TYR A 192 5.66 -9.17 4.19
C TYR A 192 6.57 -8.51 5.21
N VAL A 193 6.88 -7.22 5.04
CA VAL A 193 7.77 -6.47 5.92
C VAL A 193 6.97 -5.39 6.63
N PHE A 194 6.94 -5.44 7.96
CA PHE A 194 6.23 -4.47 8.80
C PHE A 194 7.25 -3.56 9.48
N THR A 195 7.24 -2.28 9.11
CA THR A 195 8.22 -1.28 9.57
C THR A 195 7.62 0.11 9.58
N ASP A 196 8.21 1.02 10.33
CA ASP A 196 7.90 2.45 10.27
C ASP A 196 8.70 3.19 9.18
N CYS A 197 9.38 2.46 8.31
CA CYS A 197 10.20 2.97 7.22
C CYS A 197 11.27 3.99 7.64
N SER A 198 11.60 4.08 8.94
CA SER A 198 12.64 5.00 9.43
C SER A 198 14.04 4.53 9.05
N ARG A 199 14.94 5.49 8.80
CA ARG A 199 16.34 5.19 8.41
C ARG A 199 17.08 4.30 9.41
N GLY A 200 16.80 4.44 10.71
CA GLY A 200 17.46 3.67 11.77
C GLY A 200 17.21 2.16 11.73
N GLY A 201 16.27 1.67 10.91
CA GLY A 201 16.03 0.23 10.73
C GLY A 201 16.92 -0.42 9.69
N TRP A 202 17.50 0.37 8.77
CA TRP A 202 18.21 -0.13 7.61
C TRP A 202 19.72 -0.12 7.82
N ASP A 203 20.42 -1.06 7.19
CA ASP A 203 21.87 -1.05 7.14
C ASP A 203 22.34 -0.15 5.98
N ASN A 204 22.93 1.00 6.33
CA ASN A 204 23.47 1.93 5.35
C ASN A 204 24.83 1.48 4.80
N ALA A 205 25.57 0.62 5.52
CA ALA A 205 26.87 0.12 5.12
C ALA A 205 26.75 -1.05 4.12
N ALA A 206 25.67 -1.83 4.22
CA ALA A 206 25.37 -2.94 3.33
C ALA A 206 23.94 -2.85 2.83
N PRO A 207 23.64 -1.94 1.88
CA PRO A 207 22.28 -1.81 1.35
C PRO A 207 21.87 -3.08 0.64
N LEU A 208 20.72 -3.63 1.03
CA LEU A 208 20.13 -4.80 0.37
C LEU A 208 19.55 -4.39 -0.98
N ASP A 209 20.07 -4.97 -2.06
CA ASP A 209 19.42 -4.85 -3.38
C ASP A 209 18.15 -5.72 -3.41
N LEU A 210 17.06 -5.15 -2.93
CA LEU A 210 15.77 -5.82 -2.82
C LEU A 210 15.24 -6.28 -4.18
N ALA A 211 15.50 -5.54 -5.25
CA ALA A 211 15.01 -5.88 -6.57
C ALA A 211 15.62 -7.20 -7.06
N LYS A 212 16.93 -7.35 -6.85
CA LYS A 212 17.65 -8.57 -7.21
C LYS A 212 17.41 -9.72 -6.23
N ALA A 213 17.41 -9.41 -4.92
CA ALA A 213 17.27 -10.41 -3.88
C ALA A 213 15.85 -11.02 -3.82
N ALA A 214 14.83 -10.24 -4.19
CA ALA A 214 13.43 -10.64 -4.20
C ALA A 214 12.95 -11.11 -5.59
N GLU A 215 13.85 -11.40 -6.52
CA GLU A 215 13.46 -11.90 -7.85
C GLU A 215 12.58 -13.15 -7.73
N GLY A 216 11.40 -13.13 -8.37
CA GLY A 216 10.42 -14.20 -8.26
C GLY A 216 9.66 -14.27 -6.92
N THR A 217 9.81 -13.25 -6.06
CA THR A 217 9.13 -13.13 -4.77
C THR A 217 8.25 -11.88 -4.74
N ALA A 218 7.01 -12.00 -4.31
CA ALA A 218 6.15 -10.86 -4.05
C ALA A 218 6.55 -10.21 -2.72
N ALA A 219 7.11 -9.01 -2.74
CA ALA A 219 7.47 -8.27 -1.53
C ALA A 219 6.47 -7.15 -1.27
N LEU A 220 5.87 -7.15 -0.08
CA LEU A 220 4.94 -6.14 0.40
C LEU A 220 5.50 -5.47 1.65
N PHE A 221 5.73 -4.17 1.56
CA PHE A 221 6.11 -3.34 2.70
C PHE A 221 4.86 -2.70 3.30
N VAL A 222 4.62 -2.98 4.57
CA VAL A 222 3.52 -2.43 5.35
C VAL A 222 4.08 -1.33 6.23
N ASP A 223 3.87 -0.09 5.80
CA ASP A 223 4.27 1.08 6.57
C ASP A 223 3.28 1.31 7.73
N VAL A 224 3.79 1.22 8.94
CA VAL A 224 3.07 1.53 10.18
C VAL A 224 3.60 2.82 10.83
N GLY A 225 4.29 3.65 10.06
CA GLY A 225 4.79 4.95 10.48
C GLY A 225 3.67 5.96 10.73
N ALA A 226 3.93 6.93 11.58
CA ALA A 226 3.03 8.07 11.80
C ALA A 226 3.25 9.13 10.74
N THR A 227 2.16 9.75 10.28
CA THR A 227 2.22 10.82 9.26
C THR A 227 2.96 12.07 9.76
N ALA A 228 2.89 12.36 11.08
CA ALA A 228 3.57 13.48 11.72
C ALA A 228 4.11 13.05 13.08
N PRO A 229 5.23 12.32 13.13
CA PRO A 229 5.76 11.80 14.38
C PRO A 229 6.22 12.94 15.29
N GLN A 230 5.81 12.91 16.56
CA GLN A 230 6.27 13.82 17.60
C GLN A 230 7.09 13.01 18.61
N ASN A 231 8.33 13.37 18.78
CA ASN A 231 9.21 12.67 19.71
C ASN A 231 10.10 13.64 20.48
N PHE A 232 10.39 13.30 21.73
CA PHE A 232 11.44 13.90 22.54
C PHE A 232 12.48 12.83 22.83
N ALA A 233 13.74 13.15 22.64
CA ALA A 233 14.85 12.26 22.94
C ALA A 233 15.86 12.96 23.84
N LEU A 234 16.47 12.22 24.73
CA LEU A 234 17.68 12.60 25.42
C LEU A 234 18.84 12.05 24.58
N GLU A 235 19.71 12.94 24.07
CA GLU A 235 20.79 12.55 23.16
C GLU A 235 22.09 12.29 23.89
N ALA A 236 22.43 13.16 24.85
CA ALA A 236 23.66 13.04 25.62
C ALA A 236 23.46 13.54 27.05
N ILE A 237 24.20 12.95 27.97
CA ILE A 237 24.33 13.39 29.34
C ILE A 237 25.80 13.53 29.60
N ASP A 238 26.26 14.77 29.82
CA ASP A 238 27.65 15.10 30.09
C ASP A 238 27.81 15.58 31.52
N LEU A 239 28.84 15.10 32.21
CA LEU A 239 29.19 15.49 33.55
C LEU A 239 30.39 16.43 33.52
N SER A 240 30.41 17.48 34.35
CA SER A 240 31.42 18.54 34.36
C SER A 240 32.78 18.15 34.95
N GLY A 241 33.03 16.92 35.30
CA GLY A 241 34.30 16.51 35.87
C GLY A 241 34.59 15.04 35.73
N ASP A 242 35.89 14.73 35.54
CA ASP A 242 36.43 13.38 35.42
C ASP A 242 36.44 12.62 36.77
N GLN A 243 36.31 13.33 37.89
CA GLN A 243 36.32 12.75 39.24
C GLN A 243 35.19 13.35 40.09
N LEU A 244 34.35 12.48 40.61
CA LEU A 244 33.29 12.82 41.55
C LEU A 244 33.89 12.82 42.96
N ALA A 245 34.04 14.02 43.55
CA ALA A 245 34.49 14.16 44.94
C ALA A 245 33.36 14.72 45.81
N ALA A 246 33.23 14.17 47.03
CA ALA A 246 32.22 14.65 47.97
C ALA A 246 32.39 16.15 48.26
N GLY A 247 31.34 16.92 48.15
CA GLY A 247 31.30 18.36 48.38
C GLY A 247 31.71 19.23 47.19
N THR A 248 32.05 18.67 46.04
CA THR A 248 32.29 19.41 44.78
C THR A 248 31.00 19.59 44.00
N PRO A 249 30.69 20.81 43.50
CA PRO A 249 29.49 20.99 42.66
C PRO A 249 29.66 20.21 41.35
N LEU A 250 28.65 19.41 41.02
CA LEU A 250 28.56 18.65 39.77
C LEU A 250 27.60 19.38 38.84
N ALA A 251 28.06 19.77 37.68
CA ALA A 251 27.18 20.24 36.63
C ALA A 251 26.87 19.07 35.69
N ILE A 252 25.57 18.86 35.45
CA ILE A 252 25.03 17.85 34.53
C ILE A 252 24.41 18.57 33.33
N THR A 253 24.99 18.37 32.18
CA THR A 253 24.46 18.92 30.91
C THR A 253 23.69 17.83 30.19
N VAL A 254 22.38 18.08 29.92
CA VAL A 254 21.51 17.13 29.21
C VAL A 254 21.15 17.74 27.87
N SER A 255 21.57 17.09 26.80
CA SER A 255 21.18 17.46 25.44
C SER A 255 19.89 16.78 25.07
N THR A 256 18.94 17.57 24.56
CA THR A 256 17.63 17.06 24.17
C THR A 256 17.38 17.34 22.69
N ALA A 257 16.86 16.36 21.99
CA ALA A 257 16.36 16.53 20.62
C ALA A 257 14.84 16.37 20.56
N ARG A 258 14.26 16.99 19.57
CA ARG A 258 12.82 16.94 19.35
C ARG A 258 12.46 16.94 17.88
N SER A 259 11.44 16.15 17.53
CA SER A 259 10.70 16.23 16.26
C SER A 259 9.26 16.65 16.52
N GLY A 260 8.69 17.44 15.61
CA GLY A 260 7.31 17.94 15.69
C GLY A 260 7.18 19.40 16.17
N PRO A 261 5.94 19.92 16.35
CA PRO A 261 5.65 21.30 16.71
C PRO A 261 6.15 21.64 18.12
N GLU A 262 6.38 22.89 18.44
CA GLU A 262 6.87 23.33 19.75
C GLU A 262 6.00 22.81 20.91
N ALA A 263 6.62 22.23 21.93
CA ALA A 263 5.99 21.82 23.18
C ALA A 263 7.02 21.79 24.31
N THR A 264 6.57 22.01 25.52
CA THR A 264 7.37 21.99 26.73
C THR A 264 7.21 20.62 27.41
N ARG A 265 8.31 20.02 27.82
CA ARG A 265 8.34 18.80 28.63
C ARG A 265 9.26 19.00 29.83
N ALA A 266 8.83 18.50 31.00
CA ALA A 266 9.70 18.43 32.15
C ALA A 266 10.63 17.24 32.04
N VAL A 267 11.92 17.46 32.33
CA VAL A 267 12.93 16.41 32.46
C VAL A 267 13.30 16.32 33.95
N ALA A 268 13.09 15.17 34.55
CA ALA A 268 13.53 14.92 35.92
C ALA A 268 14.95 14.30 35.88
N VAL A 269 15.84 14.83 36.67
CA VAL A 269 17.19 14.28 36.89
C VAL A 269 17.19 13.75 38.32
N GLU A 270 17.39 12.47 38.49
CA GLU A 270 17.53 11.81 39.79
C GLU A 270 19.02 11.46 39.98
N LEU A 271 19.55 11.79 41.15
CA LEU A 271 20.97 11.56 41.55
C LEU A 271 21.02 10.49 42.62
#